data_5618acb514f56e9e383d03890ec68d53
#
_entry.id   5618acb514f56e9e383d03890ec68d53
#
_cell.length_a   1.000
_cell.length_b   1.000
_cell.length_c   1.000
_cell.angle_alpha   90.00
_cell.angle_beta   90.00
_cell.angle_gamma   90.00
#
_symmetry.space_group_name_H-M   'P 1'
#
loop_
_entity.id
_entity.type
_entity.pdbx_description
1 polymer ?
#
loop_
_entity_poly.entity_id
_entity_poly.type
_entity_poly.pdbx_seq_one_letter_code
_entity_poly.pdbx_strand_id
1 'polypeptide(L)'
;MAARLGWTGIIAVLLFPALLAAKVPFVAAIWEAPFYAAMAFTNTGFTPNAGGLTPFADDYFLLSVLMVGVFLGSIGFPVIYTLARHVWHVRMWSLHAKLTLITTVILFFAGAIAFAVLEYGNPKTFGSMDAVDTTFQAFFLSAMTRSGGFSVIDIGDLNGSSLVVGSMLMFVLSVRLLLRRV
;
A
#
# COMPACT_ATOMS: atom_id res chain seq x y z
N MET A 1 6.20 -7.14 20.46
CA MET A 1 4.77 -6.79 20.43
C MET A 1 4.56 -5.28 20.54
N ALA A 2 5.12 -4.59 21.52
CA ALA A 2 4.96 -3.15 21.73
C ALA A 2 5.30 -2.25 20.51
N ALA A 3 6.37 -2.53 19.79
CA ALA A 3 6.76 -1.72 18.63
C ALA A 3 5.78 -1.82 17.44
N ARG A 4 5.12 -2.97 17.23
CA ARG A 4 4.07 -3.11 16.22
C ARG A 4 2.86 -2.25 16.56
N LEU A 5 2.44 -2.29 17.83
CA LEU A 5 1.34 -1.46 18.32
C LEU A 5 1.66 0.04 18.21
N GLY A 6 2.93 0.42 18.44
CA GLY A 6 3.37 1.81 18.29
C GLY A 6 3.22 2.33 16.86
N TRP A 7 3.67 1.58 15.86
CA TRP A 7 3.54 1.97 14.44
C TRP A 7 2.08 2.00 13.97
N THR A 8 1.29 1.00 14.37
CA THR A 8 -0.15 0.99 14.07
C THR A 8 -0.84 2.19 14.71
N GLY A 9 -0.46 2.55 15.95
CA GLY A 9 -0.98 3.74 16.63
C GLY A 9 -0.65 5.04 15.91
N ILE A 10 0.59 5.21 15.41
CA ILE A 10 0.99 6.40 14.64
C ILE A 10 0.16 6.50 13.35
N ILE A 11 -0.01 5.39 12.63
CA ILE A 11 -0.82 5.35 11.41
C ILE A 11 -2.28 5.70 11.72
N ALA A 12 -2.85 5.17 12.82
CA ALA A 12 -4.21 5.49 13.24
C ALA A 12 -4.40 6.97 13.57
N VAL A 13 -3.44 7.58 14.26
CA VAL A 13 -3.46 9.02 14.58
C VAL A 13 -3.40 9.88 13.31
N LEU A 14 -2.65 9.46 12.30
CA LEU A 14 -2.59 10.17 11.01
C LEU A 14 -3.86 9.96 10.17
N LEU A 15 -4.48 8.77 10.22
CA LEU A 15 -5.71 8.47 9.50
C LEU A 15 -6.94 9.15 10.10
N PHE A 16 -6.94 9.39 11.41
CA PHE A 16 -8.10 9.97 12.09
C PHE A 16 -8.51 11.34 11.52
N PRO A 17 -7.61 12.35 11.39
CA PRO A 17 -7.98 13.63 10.79
C PRO A 17 -8.34 13.50 9.30
N ALA A 18 -7.74 12.58 8.57
CA ALA A 18 -8.07 12.32 7.17
C ALA A 18 -9.52 11.82 7.02
N LEU A 19 -9.95 10.87 7.86
CA LEU A 19 -11.32 10.37 7.87
C LEU A 19 -12.34 11.46 8.23
N LEU A 20 -11.99 12.35 9.16
CA LEU A 20 -12.84 13.49 9.49
C LEU A 20 -12.95 14.50 8.32
N ALA A 21 -11.83 14.75 7.62
CA ALA A 21 -11.81 15.58 6.41
C ALA A 21 -12.67 14.98 5.28
N ALA A 22 -12.67 13.65 5.17
CA ALA A 22 -13.51 12.87 4.26
C ALA A 22 -14.99 12.78 4.72
N LYS A 23 -15.40 13.58 5.72
CA LYS A 23 -16.78 13.66 6.25
C LYS A 23 -17.30 12.37 6.89
N VAL A 24 -16.42 11.48 7.34
CA VAL A 24 -16.81 10.31 8.12
C VAL A 24 -17.29 10.81 9.50
N PRO A 25 -18.43 10.30 10.02
CA PRO A 25 -18.93 10.68 11.36
C PRO A 25 -17.87 10.43 12.43
N PHE A 26 -17.75 11.36 13.40
CA PHE A 26 -16.73 11.30 14.45
C PHE A 26 -16.66 9.94 15.17
N VAL A 27 -17.83 9.38 15.51
CA VAL A 27 -17.92 8.07 16.19
C VAL A 27 -17.41 6.95 15.30
N ALA A 28 -17.71 7.00 13.99
CA ALA A 28 -17.18 6.02 13.02
C ALA A 28 -15.68 6.19 12.84
N ALA A 29 -15.17 7.41 12.72
CA ALA A 29 -13.74 7.70 12.57
C ALA A 29 -12.88 7.17 13.73
N ILE A 30 -13.39 7.19 14.98
CA ILE A 30 -12.70 6.61 16.15
C ILE A 30 -12.46 5.10 15.97
N TRP A 31 -13.39 4.39 15.35
CA TRP A 31 -13.28 2.96 15.10
C TRP A 31 -12.53 2.66 13.80
N GLU A 32 -12.84 3.39 12.73
CA GLU A 32 -12.28 3.14 11.40
C GLU A 32 -10.79 3.45 11.33
N ALA A 33 -10.29 4.50 11.98
CA ALA A 33 -8.88 4.86 11.95
C ALA A 33 -7.97 3.74 12.48
N PRO A 34 -8.18 3.18 13.69
CA PRO A 34 -7.38 2.04 14.15
C PRO A 34 -7.61 0.77 13.32
N PHE A 35 -8.82 0.58 12.79
CA PHE A 35 -9.12 -0.54 11.91
C PHE A 35 -8.29 -0.47 10.62
N TYR A 36 -8.37 0.63 9.87
CA TYR A 36 -7.58 0.83 8.65
C TYR A 36 -6.08 0.75 8.92
N ALA A 37 -5.61 1.34 10.03
CA ALA A 37 -4.20 1.27 10.42
C ALA A 37 -3.75 -0.17 10.68
N ALA A 38 -4.57 -0.97 11.36
CA ALA A 38 -4.27 -2.37 11.60
C ALA A 38 -4.26 -3.18 10.30
N MET A 39 -5.27 -2.99 9.43
CA MET A 39 -5.38 -3.69 8.16
C MET A 39 -4.24 -3.32 7.19
N ALA A 40 -3.83 -2.04 7.15
CA ALA A 40 -2.68 -1.58 6.37
C ALA A 40 -1.37 -2.20 6.88
N PHE A 41 -1.14 -2.16 8.18
CA PHE A 41 0.10 -2.66 8.77
C PHE A 41 0.21 -4.19 8.71
N THR A 42 -0.90 -4.92 8.82
CA THR A 42 -0.94 -6.39 8.69
C THR A 42 -1.01 -6.86 7.24
N ASN A 43 -1.15 -5.93 6.29
CA ASN A 43 -1.28 -6.23 4.85
C ASN A 43 -2.46 -7.18 4.55
N THR A 44 -3.59 -6.96 5.20
CA THR A 44 -4.80 -7.78 5.02
C THR A 44 -5.82 -7.15 4.09
N GLY A 45 -5.85 -5.80 3.99
CA GLY A 45 -6.65 -5.06 3.03
C GLY A 45 -8.16 -5.07 3.25
N PHE A 46 -8.66 -5.52 4.41
CA PHE A 46 -10.08 -5.44 4.70
C PHE A 46 -10.52 -4.00 4.97
N THR A 47 -11.72 -3.68 4.52
CA THR A 47 -12.36 -2.38 4.73
C THR A 47 -13.68 -2.57 5.48
N PRO A 48 -14.05 -1.67 6.40
CA PRO A 48 -15.34 -1.74 7.08
C PRO A 48 -16.49 -1.33 6.15
N ASN A 49 -16.19 -0.59 5.09
CA ASN A 49 -17.17 -0.08 4.14
C ASN A 49 -17.43 -1.05 3.00
N ALA A 50 -18.69 -1.27 2.63
CA ALA A 50 -19.08 -2.15 1.54
C ALA A 50 -18.51 -1.71 0.17
N GLY A 51 -18.27 -0.40 -0.02
CA GLY A 51 -17.66 0.16 -1.23
C GLY A 51 -16.11 0.18 -1.21
N GLY A 52 -15.47 -0.50 -0.25
CA GLY A 52 -14.01 -0.46 -0.15
C GLY A 52 -13.46 0.93 0.15
N LEU A 53 -12.44 1.34 -0.58
CA LEU A 53 -11.86 2.69 -0.51
C LEU A 53 -12.38 3.64 -1.58
N THR A 54 -13.35 3.23 -2.40
CA THR A 54 -13.93 4.08 -3.46
C THR A 54 -14.43 5.45 -2.95
N PRO A 55 -15.06 5.56 -1.74
CA PRO A 55 -15.46 6.86 -1.21
C PRO A 55 -14.30 7.83 -0.91
N PHE A 56 -13.07 7.30 -0.82
CA PHE A 56 -11.85 8.06 -0.50
C PHE A 56 -10.91 8.18 -1.70
N ALA A 57 -11.42 7.96 -2.93
CA ALA A 57 -10.61 7.93 -4.15
C ALA A 57 -9.82 9.24 -4.38
N ASP A 58 -10.42 10.38 -4.01
CA ASP A 58 -9.86 11.71 -4.20
C ASP A 58 -9.04 12.20 -2.97
N ASP A 59 -8.99 11.42 -1.88
CA ASP A 59 -8.23 11.78 -0.69
C ASP A 59 -6.81 11.23 -0.75
N TYR A 60 -5.93 11.96 -1.44
CA TYR A 60 -4.52 11.60 -1.57
C TYR A 60 -3.79 11.46 -0.25
N PHE A 61 -4.17 12.23 0.79
CA PHE A 61 -3.52 12.15 2.08
C PHE A 61 -3.85 10.81 2.76
N LEU A 62 -5.14 10.44 2.83
CA LEU A 62 -5.59 9.17 3.39
C LEU A 62 -4.94 7.99 2.66
N LEU A 63 -5.00 7.99 1.33
CA LEU A 63 -4.43 6.93 0.51
C LEU A 63 -2.91 6.84 0.66
N SER A 64 -2.20 7.97 0.78
CA SER A 64 -0.75 8.01 1.01
C SER A 64 -0.38 7.42 2.37
N VAL A 65 -1.13 7.74 3.43
CA VAL A 65 -0.91 7.18 4.77
C VAL A 65 -1.13 5.67 4.77
N LEU A 66 -2.18 5.18 4.10
CA LEU A 66 -2.41 3.74 3.93
C LEU A 66 -1.27 3.07 3.17
N MET A 67 -0.80 3.68 2.08
CA MET A 67 0.30 3.17 1.28
C MET A 67 1.58 3.04 2.11
N VAL A 68 1.93 4.05 2.90
CA VAL A 68 3.07 4.01 3.83
C VAL A 68 2.87 2.90 4.87
N GLY A 69 1.66 2.75 5.43
CA GLY A 69 1.32 1.68 6.37
C GLY A 69 1.57 0.29 5.80
N VAL A 70 1.11 0.05 4.58
CA VAL A 70 1.33 -1.20 3.83
C VAL A 70 2.81 -1.43 3.55
N PHE A 71 3.55 -0.40 3.15
CA PHE A 71 5.00 -0.51 2.94
C PHE A 71 5.72 -0.91 4.23
N LEU A 72 5.44 -0.23 5.33
CA LEU A 72 6.03 -0.55 6.63
C LEU A 72 5.70 -1.99 7.07
N GLY A 73 4.46 -2.41 6.89
CA GLY A 73 4.04 -3.79 7.16
C GLY A 73 4.77 -4.82 6.31
N SER A 74 4.92 -4.57 5.01
CA SER A 74 5.51 -5.48 4.03
C SER A 74 7.02 -5.67 4.18
N ILE A 75 7.75 -4.63 4.59
CA ILE A 75 9.20 -4.66 4.78
C ILE A 75 9.57 -5.60 5.95
N GLY A 76 8.69 -5.69 6.94
CA GLY A 76 8.87 -6.56 8.10
C GLY A 76 9.73 -5.95 9.22
N PHE A 77 9.40 -6.31 10.43
CA PHE A 77 9.95 -5.74 11.66
C PHE A 77 11.49 -5.73 11.77
N PRO A 78 12.24 -6.81 11.40
CA PRO A 78 13.69 -6.79 11.51
C PRO A 78 14.34 -5.72 10.64
N VAL A 79 13.78 -5.47 9.46
CA VAL A 79 14.30 -4.45 8.53
C VAL A 79 13.94 -3.06 9.02
N ILE A 80 12.71 -2.84 9.50
CA ILE A 80 12.29 -1.58 10.11
C ILE A 80 13.18 -1.23 11.30
N TYR A 81 13.48 -2.19 12.16
CA TYR A 81 14.36 -2.00 13.31
C TYR A 81 15.80 -1.62 12.90
N THR A 82 16.33 -2.27 11.87
CA THR A 82 17.66 -1.96 11.32
C THR A 82 17.67 -0.56 10.70
N LEU A 83 16.61 -0.19 9.94
CA LEU A 83 16.44 1.15 9.42
C LEU A 83 16.39 2.20 10.54
N ALA A 84 15.56 2.01 11.54
CA ALA A 84 15.38 2.97 12.63
C ALA A 84 16.67 3.24 13.42
N ARG A 85 17.53 2.24 13.56
CA ARG A 85 18.82 2.39 14.25
C ARG A 85 19.94 2.92 13.36
N HIS A 86 19.94 2.63 12.07
CA HIS A 86 21.09 2.85 11.18
C HIS A 86 20.67 3.51 9.87
N VAL A 87 19.69 4.47 9.90
CA VAL A 87 19.18 5.18 8.71
C VAL A 87 20.32 5.77 7.87
N TRP A 88 21.31 6.37 8.52
CA TRP A 88 22.43 7.06 7.85
C TRP A 88 23.62 6.15 7.52
N HIS A 89 23.63 4.89 8.01
CA HIS A 89 24.77 3.97 7.83
C HIS A 89 24.37 2.75 6.99
N VAL A 90 24.12 2.96 5.71
CA VAL A 90 23.71 1.90 4.75
C VAL A 90 24.69 0.71 4.72
N ARG A 91 25.96 0.94 5.05
CA ARG A 91 26.99 -0.14 5.18
C ARG A 91 26.68 -1.15 6.26
N MET A 92 26.01 -0.74 7.33
CA MET A 92 25.64 -1.59 8.48
C MET A 92 24.37 -2.43 8.24
N TRP A 93 23.67 -2.20 7.12
CA TRP A 93 22.47 -2.96 6.79
C TRP A 93 22.81 -4.38 6.37
N SER A 94 22.08 -5.36 6.92
CA SER A 94 22.23 -6.74 6.49
C SER A 94 21.97 -6.87 4.97
N LEU A 95 22.64 -7.80 4.32
CA LEU A 95 22.43 -8.09 2.89
C LEU A 95 20.94 -8.32 2.60
N HIS A 96 20.27 -8.98 3.51
CA HIS A 96 18.82 -9.25 3.44
C HIS A 96 17.97 -7.97 3.43
N ALA A 97 18.29 -7.00 4.28
CA ALA A 97 17.59 -5.72 4.32
C ALA A 97 17.79 -4.92 3.03
N LYS A 98 19.01 -4.90 2.50
CA LYS A 98 19.32 -4.23 1.22
C LYS A 98 18.55 -4.84 0.05
N LEU A 99 18.61 -6.16 -0.10
CA LEU A 99 17.87 -6.87 -1.14
C LEU A 99 16.36 -6.66 -1.00
N THR A 100 15.85 -6.66 0.23
CA THR A 100 14.43 -6.42 0.51
C THR A 100 14.01 -5.04 0.01
N LEU A 101 14.71 -4.00 0.40
CA LEU A 101 14.39 -2.64 0.02
C LEU A 101 14.52 -2.41 -1.49
N ILE A 102 15.64 -2.83 -2.08
CA ILE A 102 15.90 -2.66 -3.53
C ILE A 102 14.79 -3.34 -4.34
N THR A 103 14.50 -4.61 -4.06
CA THR A 103 13.45 -5.34 -4.79
C THR A 103 12.08 -4.71 -4.59
N THR A 104 11.78 -4.25 -3.36
CA THR A 104 10.51 -3.56 -3.05
C THR A 104 10.36 -2.30 -3.87
N VAL A 105 11.39 -1.46 -3.94
CA VAL A 105 11.38 -0.21 -4.69
C VAL A 105 11.29 -0.49 -6.20
N ILE A 106 12.09 -1.42 -6.72
CA ILE A 106 12.04 -1.79 -8.15
C ILE A 106 10.65 -2.28 -8.54
N LEU A 107 10.07 -3.21 -7.79
CA LEU A 107 8.74 -3.74 -8.10
C LEU A 107 7.64 -2.69 -7.95
N PHE A 108 7.80 -1.75 -7.01
CA PHE A 108 6.85 -0.65 -6.84
C PHE A 108 6.80 0.27 -8.07
N PHE A 109 7.96 0.73 -8.53
CA PHE A 109 8.03 1.58 -9.71
C PHE A 109 7.69 0.82 -11.01
N ALA A 110 8.19 -0.40 -11.17
CA ALA A 110 7.89 -1.20 -12.34
C ALA A 110 6.38 -1.52 -12.44
N GLY A 111 5.75 -1.85 -11.31
CA GLY A 111 4.31 -2.08 -11.25
C GLY A 111 3.50 -0.82 -11.54
N ALA A 112 3.88 0.34 -10.98
CA ALA A 112 3.22 1.61 -11.25
C ALA A 112 3.28 1.99 -12.74
N ILE A 113 4.46 1.86 -13.34
CA ILE A 113 4.64 2.14 -14.79
C ILE A 113 3.81 1.16 -15.62
N ALA A 114 3.83 -0.13 -15.28
CA ALA A 114 3.07 -1.14 -16.01
C ALA A 114 1.56 -0.87 -15.94
N PHE A 115 1.02 -0.59 -14.75
CA PHE A 115 -0.40 -0.23 -14.60
C PHE A 115 -0.75 1.06 -15.32
N ALA A 116 0.06 2.11 -15.21
CA ALA A 116 -0.17 3.36 -15.92
C ALA A 116 -0.24 3.16 -17.43
N VAL A 117 0.66 2.36 -18.01
CA VAL A 117 0.70 2.10 -19.47
C VAL A 117 -0.46 1.20 -19.91
N LEU A 118 -0.75 0.13 -19.16
CA LEU A 118 -1.77 -0.84 -19.54
C LEU A 118 -3.20 -0.33 -19.37
N GLU A 119 -3.42 0.57 -18.40
CA GLU A 119 -4.75 1.14 -18.12
C GLU A 119 -4.96 2.52 -18.74
N TYR A 120 -3.97 3.10 -19.40
CA TYR A 120 -4.06 4.44 -19.98
C TYR A 120 -5.26 4.63 -20.92
N GLY A 121 -5.60 3.59 -21.70
CA GLY A 121 -6.72 3.59 -22.65
C GLY A 121 -8.04 3.05 -22.09
N ASN A 122 -8.10 2.66 -20.82
CA ASN A 122 -9.30 2.07 -20.23
C ASN A 122 -10.21 3.15 -19.61
N PRO A 123 -11.36 3.47 -20.24
CA PRO A 123 -12.24 4.53 -19.77
C PRO A 123 -12.91 4.24 -18.42
N LYS A 124 -12.92 2.98 -17.97
CA LYS A 124 -13.49 2.58 -16.69
C LYS A 124 -12.55 2.75 -15.52
N THR A 125 -11.23 2.87 -15.79
CA THR A 125 -10.20 3.00 -14.78
C THR A 125 -9.48 4.34 -14.95
N PHE A 126 -8.34 4.37 -15.64
CA PHE A 126 -7.49 5.55 -15.72
C PHE A 126 -7.84 6.50 -16.89
N GLY A 127 -8.54 6.02 -17.93
CA GLY A 127 -8.80 6.80 -19.14
C GLY A 127 -9.71 8.01 -18.96
N SER A 128 -10.46 8.09 -17.86
CA SER A 128 -11.31 9.24 -17.50
C SER A 128 -10.67 10.19 -16.47
N MET A 129 -9.46 9.85 -15.96
CA MET A 129 -8.77 10.59 -14.90
C MET A 129 -7.77 11.58 -15.47
N ASP A 130 -7.47 12.63 -14.70
CA ASP A 130 -6.37 13.53 -15.00
C ASP A 130 -5.02 12.83 -14.88
N ALA A 131 -3.98 13.37 -15.53
CA ALA A 131 -2.64 12.78 -15.51
C ALA A 131 -2.06 12.63 -14.09
N VAL A 132 -2.40 13.54 -13.19
CA VAL A 132 -1.95 13.50 -11.78
C VAL A 132 -2.66 12.36 -11.07
N ASP A 133 -3.98 12.25 -11.23
CA ASP A 133 -4.79 11.19 -10.63
C ASP A 133 -4.37 9.82 -11.14
N THR A 134 -4.21 9.68 -12.44
CA THR A 134 -3.71 8.46 -13.08
C THR A 134 -2.37 8.02 -12.51
N THR A 135 -1.43 8.97 -12.38
CA THR A 135 -0.12 8.67 -11.83
C THR A 135 -0.22 8.20 -10.37
N PHE A 136 -0.95 8.94 -9.54
CA PHE A 136 -1.13 8.59 -8.14
C PHE A 136 -1.82 7.23 -7.95
N GLN A 137 -2.92 7.01 -8.68
CA GLN A 137 -3.66 5.75 -8.62
C GLN A 137 -2.84 4.55 -9.14
N ALA A 138 -1.98 4.74 -10.14
CA ALA A 138 -1.08 3.70 -10.62
C ALA A 138 -0.05 3.32 -9.52
N PHE A 139 0.51 4.30 -8.81
CA PHE A 139 1.38 4.05 -7.66
C PHE A 139 0.63 3.36 -6.52
N PHE A 140 -0.57 3.83 -6.21
CA PHE A 140 -1.41 3.21 -5.18
C PHE A 140 -1.75 1.76 -5.54
N LEU A 141 -2.22 1.51 -6.75
CA LEU A 141 -2.55 0.17 -7.24
C LEU A 141 -1.33 -0.77 -7.19
N SER A 142 -0.16 -0.29 -7.62
CA SER A 142 1.09 -1.05 -7.55
C SER A 142 1.48 -1.43 -6.11
N ALA A 143 1.33 -0.49 -5.16
CA ALA A 143 1.59 -0.76 -3.75
C ALA A 143 0.62 -1.80 -3.17
N MET A 144 -0.67 -1.65 -3.47
CA MET A 144 -1.74 -2.45 -2.91
C MET A 144 -1.80 -3.86 -3.51
N THR A 145 -1.66 -3.99 -4.82
CA THR A 145 -1.62 -5.29 -5.52
C THR A 145 -0.47 -6.15 -5.02
N ARG A 146 0.68 -5.54 -4.72
CA ARG A 146 1.84 -6.28 -4.21
C ARG A 146 1.63 -6.85 -2.83
N SER A 147 1.00 -6.13 -1.92
CA SER A 147 0.99 -6.52 -0.49
C SER A 147 -0.22 -6.03 0.30
N GLY A 148 -0.86 -4.94 -0.08
CA GLY A 148 -1.83 -4.24 0.76
C GLY A 148 -3.25 -4.80 0.70
N GLY A 149 -3.68 -5.27 -0.46
CA GLY A 149 -5.02 -5.82 -0.66
C GLY A 149 -6.15 -4.78 -0.75
N PHE A 150 -5.86 -3.49 -0.50
CA PHE A 150 -6.85 -2.43 -0.68
C PHE A 150 -7.03 -2.07 -2.15
N SER A 151 -8.23 -1.72 -2.54
CA SER A 151 -8.52 -1.20 -3.88
C SER A 151 -9.43 0.01 -3.81
N VAL A 152 -9.13 1.01 -4.62
CA VAL A 152 -9.97 2.17 -4.89
C VAL A 152 -10.78 1.93 -6.16
N ILE A 153 -10.18 1.23 -7.12
CA ILE A 153 -10.76 0.87 -8.42
C ILE A 153 -11.31 -0.55 -8.34
N ASP A 154 -12.43 -0.81 -8.97
CA ASP A 154 -12.92 -2.19 -9.07
C ASP A 154 -11.94 -3.03 -9.89
N ILE A 155 -11.45 -4.10 -9.27
CA ILE A 155 -10.51 -5.03 -9.90
C ILE A 155 -11.12 -5.71 -11.13
N GLY A 156 -12.46 -5.85 -11.15
CA GLY A 156 -13.20 -6.38 -12.28
C GLY A 156 -13.18 -5.50 -13.54
N ASP A 157 -12.93 -4.21 -13.38
CA ASP A 157 -12.86 -3.25 -14.48
C ASP A 157 -11.46 -3.10 -15.08
N LEU A 158 -10.43 -3.74 -14.47
CA LEU A 158 -9.07 -3.76 -14.98
C LEU A 158 -8.93 -4.61 -16.26
N ASN A 159 -8.05 -4.17 -17.15
CA ASN A 159 -7.67 -4.95 -18.32
C ASN A 159 -7.06 -6.30 -17.93
N GLY A 160 -7.31 -7.35 -18.72
CA GLY A 160 -6.75 -8.67 -18.49
C GLY A 160 -5.22 -8.68 -18.39
N SER A 161 -4.54 -7.82 -19.15
CA SER A 161 -3.09 -7.64 -19.08
C SER A 161 -2.63 -7.11 -17.71
N SER A 162 -3.39 -6.17 -17.13
CA SER A 162 -3.11 -5.61 -15.81
C SER A 162 -3.31 -6.64 -14.71
N LEU A 163 -4.31 -7.51 -14.84
CA LEU A 163 -4.53 -8.63 -13.91
C LEU A 163 -3.38 -9.64 -13.94
N VAL A 164 -2.82 -9.93 -15.11
CA VAL A 164 -1.64 -10.80 -15.24
C VAL A 164 -0.42 -10.16 -14.56
N VAL A 165 -0.16 -8.87 -14.82
CA VAL A 165 0.94 -8.14 -14.17
C VAL A 165 0.76 -8.12 -12.65
N GLY A 166 -0.45 -7.84 -12.16
CA GLY A 166 -0.78 -7.89 -10.75
C GLY A 166 -0.48 -9.26 -10.12
N SER A 167 -0.90 -10.33 -10.78
CA SER A 167 -0.64 -11.70 -10.33
C SER A 167 0.86 -12.02 -10.28
N MET A 168 1.64 -11.56 -11.27
CA MET A 168 3.09 -11.71 -11.28
C MET A 168 3.76 -10.95 -10.12
N LEU A 169 3.32 -9.72 -9.83
CA LEU A 169 3.83 -8.95 -8.69
C LEU A 169 3.57 -9.64 -7.36
N MET A 170 2.36 -10.19 -7.17
CA MET A 170 2.01 -10.99 -5.98
C MET A 170 2.88 -12.24 -5.86
N PHE A 171 3.09 -12.95 -6.97
CA PHE A 171 3.89 -14.18 -6.99
C PHE A 171 5.35 -13.92 -6.62
N VAL A 172 5.98 -12.91 -7.20
CA VAL A 172 7.38 -12.54 -6.90
C VAL A 172 7.57 -12.24 -5.43
N LEU A 173 6.61 -11.55 -4.80
CA LEU A 173 6.67 -11.27 -3.37
C LEU A 173 6.51 -12.53 -2.52
N SER A 174 5.60 -13.44 -2.92
CA SER A 174 5.33 -14.70 -2.21
C SER A 174 6.55 -15.62 -2.21
N VAL A 175 7.20 -15.79 -3.34
CA VAL A 175 8.45 -16.57 -3.47
C VAL A 175 9.54 -16.01 -2.56
N ARG A 176 9.65 -14.70 -2.45
CA ARG A 176 10.61 -14.04 -1.60
C ARG A 176 10.37 -14.26 -0.11
N LEU A 177 9.09 -14.29 0.31
CA LEU A 177 8.73 -14.60 1.71
C LEU A 177 9.06 -16.04 2.06
N LEU A 178 8.92 -16.96 1.11
CA LEU A 178 9.33 -18.37 1.27
C LEU A 178 10.84 -18.51 1.45
N LEU A 179 11.64 -17.86 0.62
CA LEU A 179 13.11 -17.86 0.70
C LEU A 179 13.65 -17.23 1.99
N ARG A 180 12.86 -16.42 2.68
CA ARG A 180 13.23 -15.83 3.98
C ARG A 180 13.17 -16.83 5.14
N ARG A 181 12.48 -17.94 4.98
CA ARG A 181 12.31 -18.98 6.04
C ARG A 181 13.35 -20.09 5.98
N VAL A 182 14.16 -20.12 4.92
CA VAL A 182 15.30 -21.02 4.76
C VAL A 182 16.59 -20.29 5.12
#